data_00326d3327a730785069e0c86b27bb88
#
_entry.id   00326d3327a730785069e0c86b27bb88
#
_cell.length_a   1.000
_cell.length_b   1.000
_cell.length_c   1.000
_cell.angle_alpha   90.00
_cell.angle_beta   90.00
_cell.angle_gamma   90.00
#
_symmetry.space_group_name_H-M   'P 1'
#
loop_
_entity.id
_entity.type
_entity.pdbx_description
1 polymer ?
#
loop_
_entity_poly.entity_id
_entity_poly.type
_entity_poly.pdbx_seq_one_letter_code
_entity_poly.pdbx_strand_id
1 'polypeptide(L)'
;ASRELTESMKQGRNHLVHAVCGAGKTEILFTAIYDALLAGKRVCVATPRTDVVLELFPRFQQVFPKTTIHALYGGADKSFAYVELVVTTTHQLYRFEDAFDVMIVDEADAFPYTFDASLQKAVMKAKKKQAPIAFVTATPSYKLLQQKKVGGYSFIPSRYHGHPLPVPHFDSLWGYEQQLQKNKIPQKLKNWTRARLANNEPFLLFFPTIDLMEQAIPLFQALHPDIEAVHAEDPHRKQKVIHLRNEKIKGLLT
;
A
#
# COMPACT_ATOMS: atom_id res chain seq x y z
N ALA A 1 12.57 -3.55 -16.77
CA ALA A 1 11.64 -2.66 -16.06
C ALA A 1 12.32 -1.36 -15.62
N SER A 2 13.36 -1.40 -14.75
CA SER A 2 14.01 -0.15 -14.28
C SER A 2 14.57 0.68 -15.44
N ARG A 3 15.29 0.07 -16.40
CA ARG A 3 15.80 0.76 -17.60
C ARG A 3 14.68 1.34 -18.47
N GLU A 4 13.62 0.58 -18.72
CA GLU A 4 12.48 1.00 -19.54
C GLU A 4 11.74 2.17 -18.88
N LEU A 5 11.55 2.13 -17.56
CA LEU A 5 10.97 3.22 -16.80
C LEU A 5 11.83 4.49 -16.93
N THR A 6 13.15 4.35 -16.69
CA THR A 6 14.10 5.47 -16.77
C THR A 6 14.09 6.11 -18.16
N GLU A 7 14.11 5.30 -19.21
CA GLU A 7 14.04 5.78 -20.59
C GLU A 7 12.73 6.51 -20.89
N SER A 8 11.60 5.97 -20.45
CA SER A 8 10.31 6.64 -20.60
C SER A 8 10.29 8.00 -19.89
N MET A 9 10.83 8.08 -18.65
CA MET A 9 10.90 9.33 -17.89
C MET A 9 11.80 10.37 -18.59
N LYS A 10 12.94 9.95 -19.15
CA LYS A 10 13.84 10.83 -19.94
C LYS A 10 13.17 11.40 -21.18
N GLN A 11 12.39 10.57 -21.86
CA GLN A 11 11.67 10.94 -23.08
C GLN A 11 10.35 11.70 -22.80
N GLY A 12 10.02 12.01 -21.55
CA GLY A 12 8.76 12.68 -21.20
C GLY A 12 7.51 11.81 -21.42
N ARG A 13 7.66 10.49 -21.53
CA ARG A 13 6.55 9.54 -21.75
C ARG A 13 6.06 8.96 -20.43
N ASN A 14 4.75 8.80 -20.32
CA ASN A 14 4.14 8.10 -19.20
C ASN A 14 4.55 6.62 -19.19
N HIS A 15 4.57 5.99 -18.01
CA HIS A 15 4.95 4.60 -17.86
C HIS A 15 4.06 3.88 -16.83
N LEU A 16 3.66 2.65 -17.13
CA LEU A 16 2.98 1.76 -16.18
C LEU A 16 3.91 0.62 -15.77
N VAL A 17 4.26 0.58 -14.49
CA VAL A 17 4.95 -0.55 -13.85
C VAL A 17 3.89 -1.45 -13.21
N HIS A 18 3.62 -2.58 -13.85
CA HIS A 18 2.74 -3.62 -13.34
C HIS A 18 3.62 -4.71 -12.71
N ALA A 19 3.68 -4.75 -11.40
CA ALA A 19 4.57 -5.65 -10.67
C ALA A 19 3.86 -6.28 -9.48
N VAL A 20 3.94 -7.59 -9.34
CA VAL A 20 3.33 -8.34 -8.23
C VAL A 20 3.86 -7.87 -6.86
N CYS A 21 3.13 -8.17 -5.79
CA CYS A 21 3.61 -7.89 -4.43
C CYS A 21 4.93 -8.62 -4.16
N GLY A 22 5.92 -7.90 -3.59
CA GLY A 22 7.27 -8.45 -3.34
C GLY A 22 8.18 -8.53 -4.57
N ALA A 23 7.82 -7.89 -5.69
CA ALA A 23 8.67 -7.82 -6.89
C ALA A 23 9.79 -6.77 -6.82
N GLY A 24 9.92 -6.04 -5.71
CA GLY A 24 10.90 -4.95 -5.60
C GLY A 24 10.45 -3.66 -6.30
N LYS A 25 9.16 -3.32 -6.22
CA LYS A 25 8.59 -2.13 -6.87
C LYS A 25 9.36 -0.84 -6.54
N THR A 26 9.74 -0.66 -5.30
CA THR A 26 10.48 0.54 -4.85
C THR A 26 11.87 0.63 -5.45
N GLU A 27 12.58 -0.50 -5.51
CA GLU A 27 13.94 -0.59 -6.08
C GLU A 27 13.97 -0.24 -7.56
N ILE A 28 12.91 -0.57 -8.29
CA ILE A 28 12.77 -0.25 -9.72
C ILE A 28 12.75 1.27 -9.95
N LEU A 29 12.23 2.03 -8.99
CA LEU A 29 12.12 3.49 -9.08
C LEU A 29 13.46 4.20 -8.88
N PHE A 30 14.41 3.60 -8.15
CA PHE A 30 15.62 4.30 -7.70
C PHE A 30 16.43 4.88 -8.87
N THR A 31 16.64 4.11 -9.93
CA THR A 31 17.43 4.59 -11.09
C THR A 31 16.73 5.76 -11.78
N ALA A 32 15.42 5.68 -11.97
CA ALA A 32 14.67 6.74 -12.64
C ALA A 32 14.63 8.04 -11.81
N ILE A 33 14.49 7.91 -10.49
CA ILE A 33 14.57 9.04 -9.55
C ILE A 33 15.98 9.63 -9.57
N TYR A 34 17.01 8.81 -9.46
CA TYR A 34 18.41 9.25 -9.46
C TYR A 34 18.76 10.05 -10.72
N ASP A 35 18.44 9.51 -11.89
CA ASP A 35 18.71 10.19 -13.17
C ASP A 35 17.93 11.51 -13.31
N ALA A 36 16.70 11.57 -12.79
CA ALA A 36 15.92 12.79 -12.78
C ALA A 36 16.55 13.85 -11.85
N LEU A 37 16.97 13.45 -10.64
CA LEU A 37 17.65 14.34 -9.68
C LEU A 37 18.99 14.86 -10.22
N LEU A 38 19.80 13.99 -10.87
CA LEU A 38 21.04 14.42 -11.54
C LEU A 38 20.80 15.44 -12.65
N ALA A 39 19.66 15.35 -13.32
CA ALA A 39 19.24 16.33 -14.34
C ALA A 39 18.63 17.61 -13.74
N GLY A 40 18.72 17.83 -12.42
CA GLY A 40 18.15 18.98 -11.74
C GLY A 40 16.62 19.02 -11.71
N LYS A 41 15.96 17.89 -11.94
CA LYS A 41 14.50 17.78 -11.97
C LYS A 41 13.93 17.58 -10.57
N ARG A 42 12.81 18.21 -10.29
CA ARG A 42 12.03 18.01 -9.08
C ARG A 42 11.12 16.79 -9.21
N VAL A 43 11.28 15.84 -8.29
CA VAL A 43 10.58 14.55 -8.33
C VAL A 43 9.55 14.46 -7.21
N CYS A 44 8.38 13.91 -7.52
CA CYS A 44 7.36 13.56 -6.54
C CYS A 44 7.04 12.07 -6.60
N VAL A 45 7.07 11.42 -5.44
CA VAL A 45 6.55 10.07 -5.23
C VAL A 45 5.32 10.16 -4.35
N ALA A 46 4.16 9.95 -4.95
CA ALA A 46 2.86 10.03 -4.29
C ALA A 46 2.28 8.63 -4.08
N THR A 47 1.64 8.42 -2.93
CA THR A 47 0.91 7.18 -2.62
C THR A 47 -0.41 7.52 -1.93
N PRO A 48 -1.47 6.72 -2.05
CA PRO A 48 -2.73 6.96 -1.36
C PRO A 48 -2.65 6.85 0.17
N ARG A 49 -1.63 6.17 0.70
CA ARG A 49 -1.58 5.72 2.10
C ARG A 49 -0.43 6.36 2.87
N THR A 50 -0.72 6.81 4.10
CA THR A 50 0.28 7.41 5.00
C THR A 50 1.34 6.41 5.47
N ASP A 51 0.96 5.18 5.76
CA ASP A 51 1.89 4.12 6.19
C ASP A 51 2.95 3.81 5.11
N VAL A 52 2.58 3.87 3.83
CA VAL A 52 3.52 3.73 2.72
C VAL A 52 4.49 4.92 2.63
N VAL A 53 4.01 6.15 2.85
CA VAL A 53 4.92 7.32 2.93
C VAL A 53 5.96 7.14 4.04
N LEU A 54 5.51 6.69 5.23
CA LEU A 54 6.38 6.45 6.38
C LEU A 54 7.39 5.31 6.15
N GLU A 55 7.06 4.34 5.30
CA GLU A 55 7.97 3.26 4.90
C GLU A 55 8.97 3.73 3.84
N LEU A 56 8.51 4.44 2.82
CA LEU A 56 9.33 4.88 1.69
C LEU A 56 10.34 5.96 2.07
N PHE A 57 9.94 6.89 2.92
CA PHE A 57 10.76 8.04 3.28
C PHE A 57 12.15 7.67 3.82
N PRO A 58 12.30 6.82 4.86
CA PRO A 58 13.63 6.43 5.35
C PRO A 58 14.44 5.64 4.30
N ARG A 59 13.78 4.85 3.45
CA ARG A 59 14.46 4.11 2.37
C ARG A 59 15.05 5.07 1.34
N PHE A 60 14.32 6.11 0.94
CA PHE A 60 14.84 7.12 0.02
C PHE A 60 15.97 7.93 0.66
N GLN A 61 15.89 8.26 1.95
CA GLN A 61 17.00 8.93 2.66
C GLN A 61 18.29 8.11 2.64
N GLN A 62 18.18 6.78 2.78
CA GLN A 62 19.33 5.87 2.71
C GLN A 62 19.92 5.79 1.29
N VAL A 63 19.07 5.77 0.27
CA VAL A 63 19.50 5.64 -1.13
C VAL A 63 20.01 6.96 -1.70
N PHE A 64 19.43 8.08 -1.28
CA PHE A 64 19.76 9.43 -1.76
C PHE A 64 20.27 10.35 -0.62
N PRO A 65 21.42 10.03 0.02
CA PRO A 65 21.87 10.72 1.23
C PRO A 65 22.26 12.19 1.01
N LYS A 66 22.49 12.58 -0.25
CA LYS A 66 22.86 13.97 -0.63
C LYS A 66 21.66 14.79 -1.12
N THR A 67 20.48 14.21 -1.22
CA THR A 67 19.28 14.85 -1.73
C THR A 67 18.40 15.34 -0.59
N THR A 68 17.89 16.55 -0.69
CA THR A 68 16.89 17.04 0.26
C THR A 68 15.55 16.39 -0.02
N ILE A 69 15.05 15.64 0.95
CA ILE A 69 13.80 14.85 0.82
C ILE A 69 12.80 15.34 1.86
N HIS A 70 11.57 15.56 1.44
CA HIS A 70 10.44 15.87 2.34
C HIS A 70 9.39 14.78 2.31
N ALA A 71 8.89 14.39 3.51
CA ALA A 71 7.71 13.55 3.65
C ALA A 71 6.49 14.42 3.99
N LEU A 72 5.43 14.35 3.16
CA LEU A 72 4.20 15.10 3.38
C LEU A 72 3.01 14.15 3.53
N TYR A 73 2.36 14.19 4.71
CA TYR A 73 1.18 13.40 5.04
C TYR A 73 0.33 14.13 6.08
N GLY A 74 -0.83 13.60 6.42
CA GLY A 74 -1.68 14.18 7.47
C GLY A 74 -0.97 14.14 8.82
N GLY A 75 -0.76 15.32 9.44
CA GLY A 75 -0.05 15.48 10.71
C GLY A 75 1.48 15.68 10.59
N ALA A 76 2.06 15.67 9.38
CA ALA A 76 3.47 16.06 9.18
C ALA A 76 3.67 17.57 9.31
N ASP A 77 4.92 17.97 9.62
CA ASP A 77 5.31 19.37 9.62
C ASP A 77 5.04 20.03 8.26
N LYS A 78 4.46 21.21 8.30
CA LYS A 78 4.04 21.97 7.11
C LYS A 78 5.17 22.86 6.56
N SER A 79 6.38 22.32 6.46
CA SER A 79 7.46 23.05 5.78
C SER A 79 7.18 23.10 4.27
N PHE A 80 7.22 24.30 3.71
CA PHE A 80 7.04 24.56 2.27
C PHE A 80 8.36 24.91 1.57
N ALA A 81 9.50 24.61 2.21
CA ALA A 81 10.79 24.80 1.56
C ALA A 81 10.86 24.01 0.25
N TYR A 82 11.49 24.59 -0.76
CA TYR A 82 11.78 23.86 -1.98
C TYR A 82 12.70 22.68 -1.67
N VAL A 83 12.27 21.50 -2.09
CA VAL A 83 13.05 20.26 -2.00
C VAL A 83 13.01 19.52 -3.33
N GLU A 84 14.08 18.78 -3.61
CA GLU A 84 14.28 18.08 -4.87
C GLU A 84 13.41 16.84 -4.98
N LEU A 85 13.20 16.11 -3.87
CA LEU A 85 12.38 14.91 -3.81
C LEU A 85 11.30 15.04 -2.73
N VAL A 86 10.05 14.89 -3.15
CA VAL A 86 8.88 14.88 -2.24
C VAL A 86 8.28 13.49 -2.22
N VAL A 87 8.14 12.90 -1.03
CA VAL A 87 7.40 11.66 -0.79
C VAL A 87 6.11 12.04 -0.07
N THR A 88 4.95 11.74 -0.65
CA THR A 88 3.71 12.37 -0.18
C THR A 88 2.49 11.47 -0.29
N THR A 89 1.46 11.74 0.51
CA THR A 89 0.15 11.20 0.20
C THR A 89 -0.52 11.98 -0.94
N THR A 90 -1.32 11.29 -1.76
CA THR A 90 -2.06 11.92 -2.88
C THR A 90 -2.92 13.11 -2.44
N HIS A 91 -3.44 13.09 -1.19
CA HIS A 91 -4.20 14.20 -0.62
C HIS A 91 -3.37 15.49 -0.45
N GLN A 92 -2.09 15.40 -0.16
CA GLN A 92 -1.26 16.60 0.00
C GLN A 92 -0.99 17.30 -1.34
N LEU A 93 -1.21 16.63 -2.47
CA LEU A 93 -0.98 17.18 -3.80
C LEU A 93 -1.93 18.31 -4.18
N TYR A 94 -3.07 18.48 -3.49
CA TYR A 94 -3.92 19.66 -3.66
C TYR A 94 -3.19 21.00 -3.44
N ARG A 95 -2.06 20.97 -2.71
CA ARG A 95 -1.25 22.17 -2.39
C ARG A 95 -0.28 22.57 -3.50
N PHE A 96 -0.14 21.73 -4.52
CA PHE A 96 0.85 21.93 -5.59
C PHE A 96 0.18 22.19 -6.93
N GLU A 97 0.83 23.03 -7.72
CA GLU A 97 0.44 23.32 -9.10
C GLU A 97 1.71 23.48 -9.94
N ASP A 98 1.79 22.78 -11.08
CA ASP A 98 2.93 22.79 -12.03
C ASP A 98 4.31 22.70 -11.31
N ALA A 99 4.39 21.89 -10.24
CA ALA A 99 5.52 21.89 -9.29
C ALA A 99 6.56 20.81 -9.58
N PHE A 100 6.20 19.70 -10.23
CA PHE A 100 7.06 18.53 -10.36
C PHE A 100 7.39 18.21 -11.81
N ASP A 101 8.67 17.97 -12.10
CA ASP A 101 9.19 17.58 -13.41
C ASP A 101 9.03 16.09 -13.69
N VAL A 102 8.89 15.28 -12.64
CA VAL A 102 8.61 13.84 -12.70
C VAL A 102 7.62 13.51 -11.60
N MET A 103 6.54 12.81 -11.96
CA MET A 103 5.53 12.33 -11.05
C MET A 103 5.53 10.80 -11.03
N ILE A 104 5.55 10.21 -9.83
CA ILE A 104 5.40 8.77 -9.62
C ILE A 104 4.21 8.57 -8.69
N VAL A 105 3.27 7.70 -9.06
CA VAL A 105 2.14 7.30 -8.21
C VAL A 105 2.30 5.83 -7.88
N ASP A 106 2.72 5.55 -6.65
CA ASP A 106 2.84 4.19 -6.12
C ASP A 106 1.52 3.76 -5.49
N GLU A 107 1.23 2.46 -5.52
CA GLU A 107 -0.07 1.88 -5.14
C GLU A 107 -1.24 2.56 -5.88
N ALA A 108 -1.11 2.79 -7.19
CA ALA A 108 -2.10 3.48 -8.00
C ALA A 108 -3.48 2.78 -8.06
N ASP A 109 -3.57 1.54 -7.59
CA ASP A 109 -4.78 0.72 -7.44
C ASP A 109 -5.43 0.84 -6.06
N ALA A 110 -4.75 1.44 -5.08
CA ALA A 110 -5.27 1.49 -3.72
C ALA A 110 -6.36 2.57 -3.52
N PHE A 111 -7.29 2.27 -2.60
CA PHE A 111 -8.24 3.25 -2.09
C PHE A 111 -7.50 4.35 -1.29
N PRO A 112 -7.93 5.63 -1.39
CA PRO A 112 -9.07 6.14 -2.15
C PRO A 112 -8.74 6.57 -3.60
N TYR A 113 -7.48 6.57 -4.02
CA TYR A 113 -7.02 7.14 -5.28
C TYR A 113 -7.75 6.59 -6.52
N THR A 114 -8.01 5.29 -6.54
CA THR A 114 -8.68 4.63 -7.68
C THR A 114 -10.10 5.14 -7.90
N PHE A 115 -10.81 5.47 -6.83
CA PHE A 115 -12.23 5.83 -6.86
C PHE A 115 -12.47 7.34 -6.79
N ASP A 116 -11.47 8.11 -6.37
CA ASP A 116 -11.59 9.56 -6.21
C ASP A 116 -10.98 10.31 -7.38
N ALA A 117 -11.85 10.79 -8.28
CA ALA A 117 -11.45 11.59 -9.43
C ALA A 117 -10.78 12.92 -9.03
N SER A 118 -11.07 13.45 -7.84
CA SER A 118 -10.49 14.70 -7.36
C SER A 118 -9.01 14.51 -6.98
N LEU A 119 -8.65 13.36 -6.40
CA LEU A 119 -7.25 12.99 -6.14
C LEU A 119 -6.47 12.76 -7.45
N GLN A 120 -7.11 12.13 -8.46
CA GLN A 120 -6.49 11.98 -9.77
C GLN A 120 -6.23 13.35 -10.43
N LYS A 121 -7.16 14.29 -10.31
CA LYS A 121 -6.98 15.68 -10.77
C LYS A 121 -5.87 16.40 -9.99
N ALA A 122 -5.78 16.20 -8.66
CA ALA A 122 -4.72 16.81 -7.85
C ALA A 122 -3.33 16.33 -8.29
N VAL A 123 -3.15 15.05 -8.58
CA VAL A 123 -1.90 14.51 -9.15
C VAL A 123 -1.57 15.18 -10.49
N MET A 124 -2.56 15.29 -11.39
CA MET A 124 -2.36 15.91 -12.72
C MET A 124 -2.10 17.40 -12.64
N LYS A 125 -2.67 18.11 -11.66
CA LYS A 125 -2.42 19.53 -11.39
C LYS A 125 -1.03 19.76 -10.82
N ALA A 126 -0.57 18.89 -9.92
CA ALA A 126 0.70 19.03 -9.22
C ALA A 126 1.92 18.83 -10.13
N LYS A 127 1.82 17.97 -11.15
CA LYS A 127 2.89 17.79 -12.14
C LYS A 127 2.89 18.92 -13.19
N LYS A 128 4.06 19.27 -13.72
CA LYS A 128 4.16 20.18 -14.86
C LYS A 128 3.45 19.59 -16.09
N LYS A 129 2.94 20.44 -16.98
CA LYS A 129 2.11 20.02 -18.13
C LYS A 129 2.75 18.90 -18.96
N GLN A 130 4.04 19.01 -19.27
CA GLN A 130 4.78 18.02 -20.07
C GLN A 130 5.53 16.99 -19.22
N ALA A 131 5.41 17.04 -17.89
CA ALA A 131 6.08 16.08 -17.02
C ALA A 131 5.52 14.67 -17.22
N PRO A 132 6.39 13.64 -17.30
CA PRO A 132 5.96 12.26 -17.36
C PRO A 132 5.36 11.83 -16.02
N ILE A 133 4.45 10.87 -16.08
CA ILE A 133 3.90 10.20 -14.91
C ILE A 133 4.15 8.69 -14.98
N ALA A 134 4.70 8.12 -13.92
CA ALA A 134 4.77 6.68 -13.72
C ALA A 134 3.70 6.21 -12.75
N PHE A 135 2.93 5.21 -13.13
CA PHE A 135 2.03 4.49 -12.24
C PHE A 135 2.66 3.15 -11.86
N VAL A 136 2.65 2.85 -10.57
CA VAL A 136 3.19 1.60 -10.03
C VAL A 136 2.06 0.88 -9.29
N THR A 137 1.81 -0.37 -9.64
CA THR A 137 0.68 -1.13 -9.07
C THR A 137 0.87 -2.63 -9.25
N ALA A 138 0.27 -3.41 -8.34
CA ALA A 138 0.17 -4.87 -8.50
C ALA A 138 -1.09 -5.29 -9.25
N THR A 139 -2.15 -4.49 -9.21
CA THR A 139 -3.48 -4.81 -9.76
C THR A 139 -4.03 -3.64 -10.59
N PRO A 140 -3.43 -3.37 -11.76
CA PRO A 140 -3.81 -2.21 -12.56
C PRO A 140 -5.26 -2.30 -13.01
N SER A 141 -6.00 -1.18 -12.83
CA SER A 141 -7.36 -1.05 -13.36
C SER A 141 -7.35 -1.09 -14.89
N TYR A 142 -8.51 -1.45 -15.49
CA TYR A 142 -8.67 -1.43 -16.95
C TYR A 142 -8.25 -0.09 -17.57
N LYS A 143 -8.58 1.03 -16.92
CA LYS A 143 -8.21 2.37 -17.36
C LYS A 143 -6.69 2.57 -17.39
N LEU A 144 -5.96 2.09 -16.38
CA LEU A 144 -4.49 2.15 -16.36
C LEU A 144 -3.89 1.25 -17.44
N LEU A 145 -4.47 0.07 -17.67
CA LEU A 145 -4.02 -0.82 -18.76
C LEU A 145 -4.21 -0.20 -20.15
N GLN A 146 -5.21 0.65 -20.36
CA GLN A 146 -5.38 1.38 -21.62
C GLN A 146 -4.24 2.39 -21.84
N GLN A 147 -3.64 2.94 -20.80
CA GLN A 147 -2.48 3.84 -20.92
C GLN A 147 -1.23 3.11 -21.46
N LYS A 148 -1.15 1.79 -21.35
CA LYS A 148 -0.15 0.93 -21.98
C LYS A 148 -0.02 1.20 -23.49
N LYS A 149 -1.10 1.60 -24.16
CA LYS A 149 -1.10 1.90 -25.60
C LYS A 149 -0.44 3.23 -25.96
N VAL A 150 -0.25 4.12 -24.98
CA VAL A 150 0.19 5.52 -25.20
C VAL A 150 1.54 5.81 -24.53
N GLY A 151 2.05 4.90 -23.71
CA GLY A 151 3.27 5.08 -22.92
C GLY A 151 4.10 3.80 -22.80
N GLY A 152 5.11 3.84 -21.92
CA GLY A 152 5.89 2.67 -21.56
C GLY A 152 5.11 1.70 -20.67
N TYR A 153 5.46 0.42 -20.74
CA TYR A 153 4.88 -0.62 -19.90
C TYR A 153 5.92 -1.66 -19.52
N SER A 154 6.05 -1.92 -18.23
CA SER A 154 6.87 -3.02 -17.72
C SER A 154 6.01 -3.96 -16.89
N PHE A 155 6.09 -5.26 -17.17
CA PHE A 155 5.41 -6.29 -16.39
C PHE A 155 6.42 -7.16 -15.66
N ILE A 156 6.24 -7.31 -14.33
CA ILE A 156 7.10 -8.12 -13.47
C ILE A 156 6.22 -9.14 -12.74
N PRO A 157 6.12 -10.38 -13.29
CA PRO A 157 5.22 -11.41 -12.78
C PRO A 157 5.77 -12.18 -11.58
N SER A 158 7.04 -12.00 -11.23
CA SER A 158 7.71 -12.78 -10.19
C SER A 158 8.15 -11.91 -9.01
N ARG A 159 8.17 -12.51 -7.83
CA ARG A 159 8.72 -11.88 -6.61
C ARG A 159 10.25 -11.91 -6.67
N TYR A 160 10.89 -10.89 -6.10
CA TYR A 160 12.35 -10.76 -6.09
C TYR A 160 13.06 -12.00 -5.52
N HIS A 161 12.54 -12.57 -4.45
CA HIS A 161 13.11 -13.75 -3.79
C HIS A 161 12.66 -15.10 -4.42
N GLY A 162 11.91 -15.09 -5.53
CA GLY A 162 11.52 -16.28 -6.28
C GLY A 162 10.42 -17.15 -5.66
N HIS A 163 10.00 -16.89 -4.41
CA HIS A 163 8.90 -17.64 -3.82
C HIS A 163 7.57 -17.31 -4.51
N PRO A 164 6.72 -18.31 -4.78
CA PRO A 164 5.44 -18.09 -5.43
C PRO A 164 4.53 -17.20 -4.57
N LEU A 165 3.57 -16.56 -5.22
CA LEU A 165 2.49 -15.88 -4.50
C LEU A 165 1.65 -16.91 -3.73
N PRO A 166 1.16 -16.57 -2.52
CA PRO A 166 0.26 -17.46 -1.81
C PRO A 166 -1.01 -17.66 -2.63
N VAL A 167 -1.44 -18.93 -2.73
CA VAL A 167 -2.69 -19.28 -3.39
C VAL A 167 -3.79 -19.28 -2.34
N PRO A 168 -4.85 -18.46 -2.48
CA PRO A 168 -5.95 -18.46 -1.54
C PRO A 168 -6.73 -19.77 -1.61
N HIS A 169 -7.09 -20.29 -0.44
CA HIS A 169 -7.99 -21.43 -0.31
C HIS A 169 -9.40 -20.93 -0.01
N PHE A 170 -10.37 -21.38 -0.81
CA PHE A 170 -11.76 -20.92 -0.67
C PHE A 170 -12.59 -21.96 0.06
N ASP A 171 -13.28 -21.52 1.11
CA ASP A 171 -14.21 -22.33 1.88
C ASP A 171 -15.56 -21.62 2.02
N SER A 172 -16.65 -22.38 1.98
CA SER A 172 -18.00 -21.85 2.17
C SER A 172 -18.38 -21.89 3.65
N LEU A 173 -18.79 -20.74 4.17
CA LEU A 173 -19.30 -20.55 5.54
C LEU A 173 -20.76 -20.12 5.51
N TRP A 174 -21.63 -20.98 5.02
CA TRP A 174 -23.07 -20.69 4.89
C TRP A 174 -23.70 -20.33 6.25
N GLY A 175 -24.45 -19.22 6.28
CA GLY A 175 -25.16 -18.76 7.49
C GLY A 175 -24.25 -18.40 8.66
N TYR A 176 -22.99 -18.00 8.39
CA TYR A 176 -22.02 -17.64 9.43
C TYR A 176 -22.52 -16.47 10.31
N GLU A 177 -23.16 -15.46 9.72
CA GLU A 177 -23.71 -14.31 10.46
C GLU A 177 -24.77 -14.76 11.46
N GLN A 178 -25.74 -15.59 11.03
CA GLN A 178 -26.79 -16.13 11.91
C GLN A 178 -26.20 -17.01 13.02
N GLN A 179 -25.13 -17.74 12.73
CA GLN A 179 -24.47 -18.56 13.74
C GLN A 179 -23.77 -17.68 14.79
N LEU A 180 -23.06 -16.62 14.37
CA LEU A 180 -22.43 -15.66 15.28
C LEU A 180 -23.45 -14.94 16.15
N GLN A 181 -24.58 -14.49 15.57
CA GLN A 181 -25.72 -13.91 16.31
C GLN A 181 -26.30 -14.86 17.38
N LYS A 182 -26.23 -16.17 17.15
CA LYS A 182 -26.60 -17.22 18.10
C LYS A 182 -25.45 -17.65 19.03
N ASN A 183 -24.40 -16.83 19.14
CA ASN A 183 -23.21 -17.09 19.94
C ASN A 183 -22.51 -18.44 19.56
N LYS A 184 -22.47 -18.76 18.27
CA LYS A 184 -21.81 -19.96 17.74
C LYS A 184 -20.80 -19.62 16.67
N ILE A 185 -19.58 -20.12 16.77
CA ILE A 185 -18.61 -20.06 15.68
C ILE A 185 -18.95 -21.16 14.67
N PRO A 186 -19.00 -20.88 13.36
CA PRO A 186 -19.13 -21.92 12.34
C PRO A 186 -18.09 -23.02 12.53
N GLN A 187 -18.51 -24.28 12.43
CA GLN A 187 -17.66 -25.42 12.80
C GLN A 187 -16.33 -25.48 12.00
N LYS A 188 -16.37 -25.17 10.71
CA LYS A 188 -15.16 -25.10 9.86
C LYS A 188 -14.19 -24.04 10.38
N LEU A 189 -14.69 -22.84 10.68
CA LEU A 189 -13.88 -21.73 11.20
C LEU A 189 -13.32 -22.06 12.59
N LYS A 190 -14.13 -22.68 13.44
CA LYS A 190 -13.68 -23.16 14.76
C LYS A 190 -12.55 -24.18 14.66
N ASN A 191 -12.67 -25.14 13.73
CA ASN A 191 -11.64 -26.16 13.51
C ASN A 191 -10.35 -25.52 12.95
N TRP A 192 -10.49 -24.59 12.00
CA TRP A 192 -9.35 -23.86 11.45
C TRP A 192 -8.61 -23.07 12.54
N THR A 193 -9.35 -22.32 13.37
CA THR A 193 -8.77 -21.55 14.49
C THR A 193 -8.03 -22.47 15.46
N ARG A 194 -8.66 -23.59 15.85
CA ARG A 194 -8.02 -24.57 16.78
C ARG A 194 -6.74 -25.17 16.19
N ALA A 195 -6.71 -25.47 14.90
CA ALA A 195 -5.51 -25.97 14.24
C ALA A 195 -4.36 -24.94 14.29
N ARG A 196 -4.64 -23.64 14.04
CA ARG A 196 -3.62 -22.58 14.18
C ARG A 196 -3.11 -22.46 15.60
N LEU A 197 -4.01 -22.46 16.57
CA LEU A 197 -3.63 -22.42 17.99
C LEU A 197 -2.78 -23.62 18.42
N ALA A 198 -3.15 -24.81 17.98
CA ALA A 198 -2.41 -26.05 18.28
C ALA A 198 -1.00 -26.05 17.68
N ASN A 199 -0.83 -25.48 16.49
CA ASN A 199 0.46 -25.34 15.82
C ASN A 199 1.26 -24.10 16.27
N ASN A 200 0.74 -23.32 17.23
CA ASN A 200 1.32 -22.04 17.64
C ASN A 200 1.51 -21.04 16.48
N GLU A 201 0.62 -21.07 15.50
CA GLU A 201 0.65 -20.19 14.33
C GLU A 201 -0.22 -18.96 14.58
N PRO A 202 0.34 -17.73 14.63
CA PRO A 202 -0.46 -16.53 14.77
C PRO A 202 -1.32 -16.29 13.53
N PHE A 203 -2.53 -15.75 13.71
CA PHE A 203 -3.46 -15.55 12.61
C PHE A 203 -4.16 -14.18 12.65
N LEU A 204 -4.58 -13.71 11.46
CA LEU A 204 -5.49 -12.60 11.27
C LEU A 204 -6.82 -13.12 10.76
N LEU A 205 -7.91 -12.60 11.31
CA LEU A 205 -9.27 -12.92 10.87
C LEU A 205 -10.03 -11.64 10.57
N PHE A 206 -10.32 -11.43 9.28
CA PHE A 206 -11.03 -10.25 8.80
C PHE A 206 -12.54 -10.47 8.81
N PHE A 207 -13.27 -9.51 9.37
CA PHE A 207 -14.72 -9.46 9.37
C PHE A 207 -15.23 -8.38 8.41
N PRO A 208 -16.40 -8.57 7.79
CA PRO A 208 -16.95 -7.57 6.87
C PRO A 208 -17.45 -6.30 7.57
N THR A 209 -17.80 -6.40 8.87
CA THR A 209 -18.25 -5.26 9.68
C THR A 209 -17.69 -5.34 11.10
N ILE A 210 -17.57 -4.17 11.75
CA ILE A 210 -17.12 -4.06 13.15
C ILE A 210 -18.11 -4.78 14.07
N ASP A 211 -19.42 -4.63 13.85
CA ASP A 211 -20.46 -5.26 14.68
C ASP A 211 -20.33 -6.79 14.72
N LEU A 212 -20.09 -7.41 13.57
CA LEU A 212 -19.86 -8.87 13.51
C LEU A 212 -18.57 -9.29 14.20
N MET A 213 -17.53 -8.49 14.07
CA MET A 213 -16.28 -8.71 14.76
C MET A 213 -16.48 -8.65 16.28
N GLU A 214 -17.16 -7.61 16.79
CA GLU A 214 -17.43 -7.43 18.23
C GLU A 214 -18.27 -8.58 18.79
N GLN A 215 -19.27 -9.06 18.05
CA GLN A 215 -20.04 -10.24 18.43
C GLN A 215 -19.18 -11.51 18.47
N ALA A 216 -18.19 -11.63 17.59
CA ALA A 216 -17.31 -12.78 17.52
C ALA A 216 -16.23 -12.81 18.60
N ILE A 217 -15.72 -11.66 19.07
CA ILE A 217 -14.62 -11.56 20.03
C ILE A 217 -14.77 -12.51 21.24
N PRO A 218 -15.87 -12.45 22.03
CA PRO A 218 -16.00 -13.30 23.22
C PRO A 218 -15.98 -14.79 22.88
N LEU A 219 -16.48 -15.17 21.70
CA LEU A 219 -16.50 -16.56 21.26
C LEU A 219 -15.09 -17.08 20.93
N PHE A 220 -14.25 -16.23 20.32
CA PHE A 220 -12.87 -16.57 20.00
C PHE A 220 -11.97 -16.50 21.24
N GLN A 221 -12.19 -15.57 22.15
CA GLN A 221 -11.49 -15.50 23.44
C GLN A 221 -11.80 -16.72 24.33
N ALA A 222 -12.98 -17.31 24.21
CA ALA A 222 -13.29 -18.59 24.84
C ALA A 222 -12.50 -19.78 24.26
N LEU A 223 -11.91 -19.64 23.06
CA LEU A 223 -10.97 -20.63 22.50
C LEU A 223 -9.54 -20.39 22.99
N HIS A 224 -9.12 -19.13 23.12
CA HIS A 224 -7.81 -18.75 23.64
C HIS A 224 -7.82 -17.28 24.12
N PRO A 225 -7.35 -16.98 25.35
CA PRO A 225 -7.40 -15.64 25.93
C PRO A 225 -6.56 -14.61 25.16
N ASP A 226 -5.47 -15.03 24.52
CA ASP A 226 -4.58 -14.15 23.73
C ASP A 226 -5.11 -13.90 22.31
N ILE A 227 -6.42 -13.95 22.10
CA ILE A 227 -7.08 -13.48 20.89
C ILE A 227 -7.65 -12.10 21.18
N GLU A 228 -7.19 -11.12 20.42
CA GLU A 228 -7.62 -9.73 20.54
C GLU A 228 -8.40 -9.28 19.31
N ALA A 229 -8.99 -8.09 19.37
CA ALA A 229 -9.61 -7.44 18.24
C ALA A 229 -9.08 -6.03 18.03
N VAL A 230 -9.16 -5.56 16.78
CA VAL A 230 -8.73 -4.23 16.38
C VAL A 230 -9.58 -3.71 15.23
N HIS A 231 -9.95 -2.43 15.28
CA HIS A 231 -10.61 -1.72 14.19
C HIS A 231 -9.91 -0.37 13.91
N ALA A 232 -10.38 0.37 12.90
CA ALA A 232 -9.72 1.59 12.45
C ALA A 232 -9.59 2.67 13.53
N GLU A 233 -10.55 2.75 14.44
CA GLU A 233 -10.63 3.76 15.51
C GLU A 233 -9.99 3.28 16.84
N ASP A 234 -9.44 2.08 16.89
CA ASP A 234 -8.79 1.57 18.09
C ASP A 234 -7.49 2.34 18.39
N PRO A 235 -7.40 3.07 19.52
CA PRO A 235 -6.20 3.83 19.88
C PRO A 235 -4.95 2.95 20.06
N HIS A 236 -5.12 1.67 20.40
CA HIS A 236 -4.03 0.70 20.59
C HIS A 236 -3.73 -0.14 19.34
N ARG A 237 -4.32 0.20 18.18
CA ARG A 237 -4.17 -0.55 16.92
C ARG A 237 -2.72 -0.89 16.60
N LYS A 238 -1.83 0.09 16.63
CA LYS A 238 -0.40 -0.13 16.31
C LYS A 238 0.26 -1.13 17.26
N GLN A 239 -0.04 -1.03 18.55
CA GLN A 239 0.51 -1.90 19.59
C GLN A 239 0.03 -3.34 19.42
N LYS A 240 -1.27 -3.57 19.20
CA LYS A 240 -1.85 -4.90 18.95
C LYS A 240 -1.26 -5.58 17.73
N VAL A 241 -1.06 -4.84 16.63
CA VAL A 241 -0.40 -5.36 15.43
C VAL A 241 1.06 -5.76 15.71
N ILE A 242 1.79 -4.96 16.51
CA ILE A 242 3.15 -5.30 16.95
C ILE A 242 3.14 -6.54 17.84
N HIS A 243 2.17 -6.66 18.74
CA HIS A 243 2.03 -7.84 19.62
C HIS A 243 1.80 -9.12 18.80
N LEU A 244 0.97 -9.06 17.75
CA LEU A 244 0.78 -10.20 16.86
C LEU A 244 2.08 -10.56 16.11
N ARG A 245 2.79 -9.57 15.57
CA ARG A 245 4.06 -9.78 14.86
C ARG A 245 5.16 -10.37 15.74
N ASN A 246 5.14 -10.03 17.02
CA ASN A 246 6.09 -10.52 18.04
C ASN A 246 5.55 -11.76 18.76
N GLU A 247 4.51 -12.39 18.26
CA GLU A 247 3.88 -13.61 18.80
C GLU A 247 3.41 -13.50 20.26
N LYS A 248 3.21 -12.27 20.76
CA LYS A 248 2.69 -12.01 22.11
C LYS A 248 1.19 -12.28 22.22
N ILE A 249 0.47 -12.22 21.10
CA ILE A 249 -0.92 -12.65 20.97
C ILE A 249 -1.02 -13.69 19.87
N LYS A 250 -2.02 -14.56 19.94
CA LYS A 250 -2.19 -15.69 19.03
C LYS A 250 -3.09 -15.39 17.86
N GLY A 251 -4.03 -14.50 18.02
CA GLY A 251 -4.96 -14.13 16.96
C GLY A 251 -5.40 -12.67 17.04
N LEU A 252 -5.66 -12.06 15.90
CA LEU A 252 -6.20 -10.71 15.84
C LEU A 252 -7.39 -10.68 14.89
N LEU A 253 -8.55 -10.34 15.43
CA LEU A 253 -9.80 -10.09 14.70
C LEU A 253 -9.81 -8.64 14.23
N THR A 254 -10.21 -8.38 12.99
CA THR A 254 -10.21 -7.02 12.43
C THR A 254 -11.32 -6.83 11.40
#